data_edc1eb49efbc0a6e828be91aff13fc29
#
_entry.id   edc1eb49efbc0a6e828be91aff13fc29
#
_cell.length_a   1.000
_cell.length_b   1.000
_cell.length_c   1.000
_cell.angle_alpha   90.00
_cell.angle_beta   90.00
_cell.angle_gamma   90.00
#
_symmetry.space_group_name_H-M   'P 1'
#
loop_
_entity.id
_entity.type
_entity.pdbx_description
1 polymer ?
#
loop_
_entity_poly.entity_id
_entity_poly.type
_entity_poly.pdbx_seq_one_letter_code
_entity_poly.pdbx_strand_id
1 'polypeptide(L)'
;MSAPLKLKSERVGKVKLASHQPYISVLVDTGVFHLDQAYDYSLPEKFEVKPGQWVSVPFHGRNCLGLVVERSSTSSINKVQPINRMAKGPQISAEHLRFYQAVAARWATPIFDVLRFVTKFVRENEDALSQEANLGEGKRSYLQLPPNQSEIDSIREIARKVALKGSTLVIVPEARLAEALLDEQYEVASRSGVLSPKQFKNVIVVREESEHHYELKSPGFNTRDVALLRSEFLHENLLFIGYSPSIEMTRLIDIGFIPFKKATGQINLKSAPSQQGELIPSALFKELKSRLAKGRVLVVVPSKGYGLAISCGSCRNIAKCQCGGKISKSSKTAAPTCVICSKTYSEWRCSFCKSPKIYLLGRGIEKIAEDLGKTFPNHAIHISTADKEIVGEVSETAIVISTIGVAPALNYEAVLILEGINLGADLRSEERYLSNIFRLSTYTKGAVLLVERTEHPAVNALYKWNPLLFMQRMLKELEAAKLPPYSRFLLISSDDSDRIYTGLLTAVREKRIPSGTNIYNIGNGIVSVMCNLKNAKSLLLFIYEFQKKRSLSGKKLIKLRVDPYLLG
;
A
#
# COMPACT_ATOMS: atom_id res chain seq x y z
N MET A 1 -37.54 -59.09 -9.52
CA MET A 1 -37.73 -58.09 -8.46
C MET A 1 -36.41 -57.34 -8.24
N SER A 2 -36.26 -56.12 -8.76
CA SER A 2 -35.06 -55.32 -8.56
C SER A 2 -35.13 -54.66 -7.18
N ALA A 3 -34.06 -54.79 -6.40
CA ALA A 3 -33.95 -54.13 -5.09
C ALA A 3 -34.04 -52.60 -5.23
N PRO A 4 -34.75 -51.91 -4.34
CA PRO A 4 -34.89 -50.46 -4.42
C PRO A 4 -33.55 -49.79 -4.25
N LEU A 5 -33.25 -48.80 -5.12
CA LEU A 5 -32.08 -47.94 -5.03
C LEU A 5 -32.14 -47.12 -3.72
N LYS A 6 -31.30 -47.47 -2.76
CA LYS A 6 -31.16 -46.70 -1.53
C LYS A 6 -30.52 -45.33 -1.86
N LEU A 7 -31.20 -44.24 -1.51
CA LEU A 7 -30.67 -42.90 -1.60
C LEU A 7 -29.33 -42.79 -0.83
N LYS A 8 -28.37 -42.04 -1.34
CA LYS A 8 -27.03 -41.85 -0.75
C LYS A 8 -27.05 -41.49 0.75
N SER A 9 -28.12 -40.84 1.22
CA SER A 9 -28.38 -40.50 2.63
C SER A 9 -28.61 -41.68 3.56
N GLU A 10 -29.04 -42.86 3.05
CA GLU A 10 -29.33 -44.06 3.87
C GLU A 10 -28.09 -44.95 4.07
N ARG A 11 -26.96 -44.64 3.40
CA ARG A 11 -25.70 -45.41 3.52
C ARG A 11 -24.74 -44.86 4.57
N VAL A 12 -25.05 -43.76 5.23
CA VAL A 12 -24.20 -43.20 6.31
C VAL A 12 -24.56 -43.95 7.59
N GLY A 13 -23.79 -44.99 7.92
CA GLY A 13 -23.86 -45.64 9.24
C GLY A 13 -23.71 -44.55 10.33
N LYS A 14 -24.37 -44.78 11.51
CA LYS A 14 -24.26 -43.83 12.65
C LYS A 14 -22.79 -43.63 12.96
N VAL A 15 -22.27 -42.41 12.65
CA VAL A 15 -20.90 -42.03 12.96
C VAL A 15 -20.79 -41.96 14.48
N LYS A 16 -19.90 -42.74 15.08
CA LYS A 16 -19.61 -42.64 16.52
C LYS A 16 -18.94 -41.30 16.80
N LEU A 17 -19.55 -40.51 17.68
CA LEU A 17 -19.08 -39.20 18.03
C LEU A 17 -18.01 -39.24 19.13
N ALA A 18 -17.17 -38.20 19.21
CA ALA A 18 -16.22 -38.05 20.28
C ALA A 18 -16.93 -38.05 21.66
N SER A 19 -16.33 -38.75 22.63
CA SER A 19 -16.90 -38.91 23.98
C SER A 19 -16.94 -37.59 24.79
N HIS A 20 -16.04 -36.68 24.50
CA HIS A 20 -15.94 -35.36 25.15
C HIS A 20 -16.11 -34.23 24.13
N GLN A 21 -17.00 -33.27 24.40
CA GLN A 21 -17.30 -32.13 23.55
C GLN A 21 -17.46 -32.52 22.06
N PRO A 22 -18.50 -33.30 21.70
CA PRO A 22 -18.65 -33.87 20.36
C PRO A 22 -19.09 -32.88 19.29
N TYR A 23 -19.26 -31.60 19.61
CA TYR A 23 -19.62 -30.55 18.67
C TYR A 23 -18.52 -29.53 18.56
N ILE A 24 -18.35 -29.00 17.36
CA ILE A 24 -17.40 -27.91 17.05
C ILE A 24 -18.10 -26.81 16.29
N SER A 25 -17.77 -25.57 16.62
CA SER A 25 -18.18 -24.39 15.87
C SER A 25 -17.08 -24.01 14.87
N VAL A 26 -17.44 -23.87 13.60
CA VAL A 26 -16.50 -23.75 12.48
C VAL A 26 -16.83 -22.52 11.63
N LEU A 27 -15.89 -21.62 11.45
CA LEU A 27 -15.93 -20.62 10.38
C LEU A 27 -15.67 -21.33 9.05
N VAL A 28 -16.55 -21.16 8.06
CA VAL A 28 -16.51 -21.92 6.80
C VAL A 28 -16.23 -21.00 5.62
N ASP A 29 -15.26 -21.37 4.76
CA ASP A 29 -15.00 -20.67 3.50
C ASP A 29 -16.07 -20.99 2.46
N THR A 30 -17.20 -20.33 2.58
CA THR A 30 -18.33 -20.50 1.65
C THR A 30 -18.17 -19.74 0.35
N GLY A 31 -17.30 -18.72 0.30
CA GLY A 31 -17.20 -17.77 -0.79
C GLY A 31 -18.41 -16.83 -0.92
N VAL A 32 -19.38 -16.92 0.00
CA VAL A 32 -20.65 -16.16 -0.05
C VAL A 32 -20.72 -15.21 1.12
N PHE A 33 -20.83 -13.92 0.85
CA PHE A 33 -20.70 -12.84 1.86
C PHE A 33 -21.71 -12.96 3.01
N HIS A 34 -22.99 -13.27 2.73
CA HIS A 34 -24.01 -13.33 3.77
C HIS A 34 -23.92 -14.60 4.66
N LEU A 35 -23.07 -15.55 4.29
CA LEU A 35 -22.80 -16.77 5.05
C LEU A 35 -21.55 -16.67 5.94
N ASP A 36 -21.02 -15.46 6.14
CA ASP A 36 -19.87 -15.18 7.00
C ASP A 36 -20.27 -15.28 8.48
N GLN A 37 -20.36 -16.51 8.97
CA GLN A 37 -20.65 -16.85 10.36
C GLN A 37 -20.11 -18.24 10.70
N ALA A 38 -20.07 -18.57 11.99
CA ALA A 38 -19.71 -19.92 12.42
C ALA A 38 -20.92 -20.88 12.30
N TYR A 39 -20.63 -22.14 12.01
CA TYR A 39 -21.61 -23.23 11.87
C TYR A 39 -21.21 -24.42 12.73
N ASP A 40 -22.19 -25.09 13.34
CA ASP A 40 -21.94 -26.25 14.15
C ASP A 40 -21.79 -27.51 13.30
N TYR A 41 -20.77 -28.31 13.65
CA TYR A 41 -20.51 -29.65 13.09
C TYR A 41 -20.27 -30.63 14.20
N SER A 42 -20.60 -31.92 13.95
CA SER A 42 -20.27 -33.00 14.86
C SER A 42 -18.88 -33.57 14.59
N LEU A 43 -18.21 -33.98 15.67
CA LEU A 43 -16.85 -34.48 15.64
C LEU A 43 -16.88 -36.03 15.74
N PRO A 44 -16.54 -36.78 14.68
CA PRO A 44 -16.35 -38.22 14.75
C PRO A 44 -15.23 -38.60 15.71
N GLU A 45 -15.40 -39.68 16.48
CA GLU A 45 -14.46 -40.20 17.48
C GLU A 45 -13.02 -40.38 16.93
N LYS A 46 -12.90 -40.69 15.64
CA LYS A 46 -11.61 -40.91 14.97
C LYS A 46 -10.78 -39.63 14.78
N PHE A 47 -11.33 -38.45 15.04
CA PHE A 47 -10.63 -37.19 14.86
C PHE A 47 -10.43 -36.50 16.21
N GLU A 48 -9.20 -36.11 16.46
CA GLU A 48 -8.87 -35.19 17.55
C GLU A 48 -8.72 -33.78 16.98
N VAL A 49 -9.57 -32.85 17.43
CA VAL A 49 -9.61 -31.48 16.91
C VAL A 49 -9.55 -30.49 18.07
N LYS A 50 -8.69 -29.47 17.92
CA LYS A 50 -8.58 -28.36 18.85
C LYS A 50 -9.03 -27.06 18.19
N PRO A 51 -9.53 -26.07 18.95
CA PRO A 51 -9.74 -24.72 18.41
C PRO A 51 -8.47 -24.20 17.72
N GLY A 52 -8.65 -23.49 16.60
CA GLY A 52 -7.58 -23.00 15.77
C GLY A 52 -7.05 -23.96 14.72
N GLN A 53 -7.55 -25.20 14.67
CA GLN A 53 -7.20 -26.15 13.63
C GLN A 53 -8.17 -26.10 12.44
N TRP A 54 -7.69 -26.58 11.30
CA TRP A 54 -8.42 -26.56 10.04
C TRP A 54 -9.09 -27.89 9.76
N VAL A 55 -10.32 -27.82 9.25
CA VAL A 55 -11.13 -28.99 8.90
C VAL A 55 -11.73 -28.82 7.52
N SER A 56 -12.06 -29.93 6.88
CA SER A 56 -12.90 -29.94 5.69
C SER A 56 -14.31 -30.35 6.11
N VAL A 57 -15.27 -29.51 5.80
CA VAL A 57 -16.68 -29.68 6.19
C VAL A 57 -17.59 -29.73 4.97
N PRO A 58 -18.69 -30.54 5.03
CA PRO A 58 -19.71 -30.48 4.01
C PRO A 58 -20.54 -29.21 4.13
N PHE A 59 -20.70 -28.48 3.04
CA PHE A 59 -21.51 -27.25 3.01
C PHE A 59 -22.23 -27.15 1.66
N HIS A 60 -23.57 -27.20 1.66
CA HIS A 60 -24.39 -27.16 0.45
C HIS A 60 -23.89 -28.08 -0.68
N GLY A 61 -23.62 -29.35 -0.36
CA GLY A 61 -23.17 -30.36 -1.34
C GLY A 61 -21.71 -30.25 -1.80
N ARG A 62 -20.94 -29.32 -1.22
CA ARG A 62 -19.50 -29.14 -1.50
C ARG A 62 -18.68 -29.38 -0.23
N ASN A 63 -17.40 -29.66 -0.41
CA ASN A 63 -16.44 -29.71 0.69
C ASN A 63 -15.76 -28.35 0.79
N CYS A 64 -15.97 -27.67 1.91
CA CYS A 64 -15.37 -26.36 2.18
C CYS A 64 -14.28 -26.48 3.24
N LEU A 65 -13.30 -25.58 3.18
CA LEU A 65 -12.31 -25.39 4.23
C LEU A 65 -12.99 -24.64 5.40
N GLY A 66 -12.69 -25.06 6.62
CA GLY A 66 -13.18 -24.40 7.82
C GLY A 66 -12.11 -24.29 8.90
N LEU A 67 -12.21 -23.24 9.70
CA LEU A 67 -11.41 -23.01 10.90
C LEU A 67 -12.25 -23.28 12.14
N VAL A 68 -11.82 -24.20 12.99
CA VAL A 68 -12.49 -24.50 14.26
C VAL A 68 -12.26 -23.37 15.25
N VAL A 69 -13.33 -22.80 15.77
CA VAL A 69 -13.26 -21.70 16.75
C VAL A 69 -13.53 -22.16 18.17
N GLU A 70 -14.39 -23.17 18.35
CA GLU A 70 -14.78 -23.65 19.67
C GLU A 70 -15.17 -25.12 19.64
N ARG A 71 -15.09 -25.79 20.80
CA ARG A 71 -15.68 -27.10 21.06
C ARG A 71 -16.73 -26.99 22.14
N SER A 72 -17.83 -27.74 22.03
CA SER A 72 -18.93 -27.76 22.99
C SER A 72 -19.50 -29.13 23.23
N SER A 73 -20.16 -29.32 24.37
CA SER A 73 -20.87 -30.53 24.73
C SER A 73 -22.26 -30.60 24.09
N THR A 74 -22.81 -29.48 23.67
CA THR A 74 -24.15 -29.33 23.11
C THR A 74 -24.15 -28.48 21.86
N SER A 75 -25.12 -28.68 20.98
CA SER A 75 -25.42 -27.81 19.84
C SER A 75 -26.87 -27.38 19.87
N SER A 76 -27.15 -26.16 19.44
CA SER A 76 -28.51 -25.65 19.28
C SER A 76 -29.23 -26.24 18.05
N ILE A 77 -28.53 -27.01 17.21
CA ILE A 77 -29.02 -27.55 15.96
C ILE A 77 -29.33 -29.06 16.14
N ASN A 78 -30.55 -29.49 15.79
CA ASN A 78 -31.01 -30.88 15.98
C ASN A 78 -30.31 -31.91 15.05
N LYS A 79 -29.86 -31.48 13.86
CA LYS A 79 -29.16 -32.36 12.89
C LYS A 79 -27.85 -31.72 12.46
N VAL A 80 -26.79 -32.01 13.20
CA VAL A 80 -25.46 -31.52 12.92
C VAL A 80 -24.71 -32.50 12.02
N GLN A 81 -24.18 -32.07 10.90
CA GLN A 81 -23.39 -32.90 10.00
C GLN A 81 -21.98 -33.14 10.55
N PRO A 82 -21.37 -34.33 10.34
CA PRO A 82 -20.00 -34.57 10.75
C PRO A 82 -19.00 -33.85 9.82
N ILE A 83 -17.82 -33.50 10.35
CA ILE A 83 -16.69 -33.09 9.51
C ILE A 83 -16.23 -34.26 8.61
N ASN A 84 -15.69 -33.94 7.46
CA ASN A 84 -15.19 -34.93 6.50
C ASN A 84 -13.79 -35.43 6.86
N ARG A 85 -12.87 -34.49 7.17
CA ARG A 85 -11.47 -34.79 7.49
C ARG A 85 -10.81 -33.57 8.14
N MET A 86 -9.65 -33.78 8.76
CA MET A 86 -8.72 -32.74 9.10
C MET A 86 -8.18 -32.10 7.81
N ALA A 87 -7.92 -30.79 7.83
CA ALA A 87 -7.28 -30.06 6.75
C ALA A 87 -5.93 -29.52 7.21
N LYS A 88 -5.00 -29.39 6.26
CA LYS A 88 -3.71 -28.76 6.53
C LYS A 88 -3.87 -27.24 6.66
N GLY A 89 -3.15 -26.64 7.58
CA GLY A 89 -3.11 -25.21 7.81
C GLY A 89 -2.36 -24.87 9.09
N PRO A 90 -1.93 -23.62 9.25
CA PRO A 90 -1.24 -23.20 10.47
C PRO A 90 -2.21 -23.20 11.65
N GLN A 91 -1.72 -23.59 12.83
CA GLN A 91 -2.48 -23.46 14.08
C GLN A 91 -2.76 -21.98 14.38
N ILE A 92 -4.01 -21.62 14.63
CA ILE A 92 -4.44 -20.26 14.94
C ILE A 92 -4.77 -20.15 16.42
N SER A 93 -4.04 -19.30 17.16
CA SER A 93 -4.37 -19.04 18.57
C SER A 93 -5.64 -18.18 18.69
N ALA A 94 -6.23 -18.16 19.90
CA ALA A 94 -7.40 -17.31 20.18
C ALA A 94 -7.07 -15.81 19.96
N GLU A 95 -5.85 -15.38 20.28
CA GLU A 95 -5.36 -14.03 20.08
C GLU A 95 -5.27 -13.69 18.59
N HIS A 96 -4.70 -14.58 17.79
CA HIS A 96 -4.65 -14.43 16.33
C HIS A 96 -6.04 -14.39 15.72
N LEU A 97 -6.96 -15.22 16.18
CA LEU A 97 -8.35 -15.18 15.68
C LEU A 97 -9.00 -13.81 15.96
N ARG A 98 -8.84 -13.28 17.18
CA ARG A 98 -9.33 -11.93 17.53
C ARG A 98 -8.68 -10.85 16.68
N PHE A 99 -7.38 -10.96 16.44
CA PHE A 99 -6.65 -10.07 15.53
C PHE A 99 -7.22 -10.12 14.10
N TYR A 100 -7.42 -11.30 13.52
CA TYR A 100 -8.00 -11.42 12.17
C TYR A 100 -9.44 -10.91 12.08
N GLN A 101 -10.24 -11.12 13.13
CA GLN A 101 -11.58 -10.53 13.23
C GLN A 101 -11.53 -9.01 13.27
N ALA A 102 -10.59 -8.42 14.00
CA ALA A 102 -10.39 -6.97 14.02
C ALA A 102 -9.96 -6.43 12.66
N VAL A 103 -9.08 -7.14 11.93
CA VAL A 103 -8.72 -6.82 10.55
C VAL A 103 -9.94 -6.88 9.63
N ALA A 104 -10.74 -7.96 9.68
CA ALA A 104 -11.94 -8.08 8.86
C ALA A 104 -12.94 -6.95 9.12
N ALA A 105 -13.17 -6.61 10.40
CA ALA A 105 -14.06 -5.52 10.80
C ALA A 105 -13.55 -4.14 10.34
N ARG A 106 -12.23 -3.91 10.38
CA ARG A 106 -11.59 -2.65 9.97
C ARG A 106 -11.79 -2.34 8.47
N TRP A 107 -11.89 -3.38 7.64
CA TRP A 107 -12.11 -3.27 6.19
C TRP A 107 -13.50 -3.70 5.73
N ALA A 108 -14.44 -3.95 6.66
CA ALA A 108 -15.83 -4.35 6.40
C ALA A 108 -15.92 -5.54 5.42
N THR A 109 -15.15 -6.59 5.68
CA THR A 109 -15.01 -7.77 4.83
C THR A 109 -15.30 -9.06 5.61
N PRO A 110 -15.68 -10.17 4.94
CA PRO A 110 -15.76 -11.49 5.57
C PRO A 110 -14.43 -11.93 6.16
N ILE A 111 -14.48 -12.67 7.25
CA ILE A 111 -13.28 -13.18 7.93
C ILE A 111 -12.39 -14.02 6.99
N PHE A 112 -12.99 -14.80 6.08
CA PHE A 112 -12.23 -15.62 5.15
C PHE A 112 -11.46 -14.81 4.10
N ASP A 113 -11.82 -13.56 3.82
CA ASP A 113 -11.00 -12.71 2.97
C ASP A 113 -9.63 -12.41 3.62
N VAL A 114 -9.57 -12.40 4.95
CA VAL A 114 -8.31 -12.31 5.71
C VAL A 114 -7.66 -13.69 5.83
N LEU A 115 -8.40 -14.72 6.22
CA LEU A 115 -7.87 -16.07 6.46
C LEU A 115 -7.27 -16.72 5.20
N ARG A 116 -7.72 -16.35 3.99
CA ARG A 116 -7.10 -16.80 2.72
C ARG A 116 -5.65 -16.31 2.55
N PHE A 117 -5.26 -15.20 3.16
CA PHE A 117 -3.83 -14.81 3.22
C PHE A 117 -3.09 -15.70 4.21
N VAL A 118 -3.72 -16.08 5.31
CA VAL A 118 -3.11 -16.89 6.38
C VAL A 118 -2.85 -18.33 5.91
N THR A 119 -3.77 -18.92 5.16
CA THR A 119 -3.60 -20.30 4.64
C THR A 119 -2.39 -20.49 3.72
N LYS A 120 -1.84 -19.40 3.16
CA LYS A 120 -0.62 -19.45 2.33
C LYS A 120 0.67 -19.68 3.13
N PHE A 121 0.64 -19.50 4.46
CA PHE A 121 1.78 -19.74 5.34
C PHE A 121 1.93 -21.21 5.76
N VAL A 122 1.25 -22.16 5.11
CA VAL A 122 1.46 -23.60 5.30
C VAL A 122 2.86 -23.95 4.81
N ARG A 123 3.80 -24.14 5.73
CA ARG A 123 5.13 -24.72 5.47
C ARG A 123 5.20 -26.10 6.12
N GLU A 124 6.08 -26.95 5.56
CA GLU A 124 6.21 -28.37 5.89
C GLU A 124 6.64 -28.69 7.34
N ASN A 125 6.94 -27.70 8.17
CA ASN A 125 7.35 -27.88 9.57
C ASN A 125 6.26 -27.36 10.52
N GLU A 126 5.30 -28.22 10.86
CA GLU A 126 4.21 -27.94 11.81
C GLU A 126 4.67 -27.76 13.26
N ASP A 127 5.87 -28.24 13.63
CA ASP A 127 6.37 -28.24 15.03
C ASP A 127 6.94 -26.88 15.51
N ALA A 128 7.09 -25.91 14.62
CA ALA A 128 7.70 -24.61 14.95
C ALA A 128 6.75 -23.59 15.60
N LEU A 129 5.45 -23.89 15.73
CA LEU A 129 4.44 -22.94 16.21
C LEU A 129 4.20 -23.00 17.73
N SER A 130 4.81 -23.96 18.44
CA SER A 130 4.62 -24.16 19.88
C SER A 130 5.73 -23.57 20.76
N GLN A 131 6.68 -22.81 20.22
CA GLN A 131 7.57 -22.04 21.09
C GLN A 131 6.75 -20.95 21.78
N GLU A 132 6.69 -20.99 23.11
CA GLU A 132 6.24 -19.88 23.94
C GLU A 132 6.96 -18.63 23.47
N ALA A 133 6.26 -17.82 22.66
CA ALA A 133 6.81 -16.60 22.14
C ALA A 133 7.06 -15.70 23.36
N ASN A 134 8.33 -15.38 23.59
CA ASN A 134 8.70 -14.38 24.58
C ASN A 134 8.01 -13.08 24.15
N LEU A 135 6.82 -12.83 24.74
CA LEU A 135 5.91 -11.79 24.31
C LEU A 135 6.63 -10.44 24.36
N GLY A 136 6.36 -9.60 23.38
CA GLY A 136 6.73 -8.20 23.41
C GLY A 136 5.91 -7.44 24.46
N GLU A 137 6.23 -6.19 24.65
CA GLU A 137 5.51 -5.29 25.57
C GLU A 137 4.50 -4.40 24.85
N GLY A 138 4.26 -4.64 23.56
CA GLY A 138 3.40 -3.80 22.71
C GLY A 138 3.97 -2.39 22.49
N LYS A 139 5.26 -2.18 22.72
CA LYS A 139 5.94 -0.89 22.51
C LYS A 139 5.94 -0.53 21.04
N ARG A 140 5.69 0.73 20.73
CA ARG A 140 5.63 1.25 19.37
C ARG A 140 6.60 2.41 19.22
N SER A 141 7.27 2.52 18.06
CA SER A 141 8.14 3.67 17.78
C SER A 141 8.38 3.81 16.28
N TYR A 142 8.78 5.01 15.86
CA TYR A 142 9.29 5.30 14.52
C TYR A 142 10.75 5.75 14.63
N LEU A 143 11.62 5.10 13.88
CA LEU A 143 13.03 5.44 13.76
C LEU A 143 13.31 5.99 12.36
N GLN A 144 13.73 7.25 12.27
CA GLN A 144 14.17 7.83 11.02
C GLN A 144 15.51 7.27 10.59
N LEU A 145 15.63 6.88 9.33
CA LEU A 145 16.90 6.44 8.74
C LEU A 145 17.85 7.64 8.53
N PRO A 146 19.17 7.46 8.75
CA PRO A 146 20.13 8.53 8.61
C PRO A 146 20.43 8.86 7.14
N PRO A 147 20.92 10.08 6.84
CA PRO A 147 21.45 10.41 5.52
C PRO A 147 22.83 9.74 5.31
N ASN A 148 23.31 9.76 4.08
CA ASN A 148 24.67 9.33 3.70
C ASN A 148 25.04 7.87 4.05
N GLN A 149 24.04 7.03 4.25
CA GLN A 149 24.22 5.59 4.51
C GLN A 149 23.35 4.79 3.55
N SER A 150 23.83 3.61 3.18
CA SER A 150 23.04 2.65 2.40
C SER A 150 21.74 2.30 3.14
N GLU A 151 20.62 2.36 2.44
CA GLU A 151 19.31 1.96 2.99
C GLU A 151 19.35 0.52 3.49
N ILE A 152 19.87 -0.40 2.65
CA ILE A 152 19.94 -1.83 2.96
C ILE A 152 20.80 -2.08 4.19
N ASP A 153 21.98 -1.45 4.28
CA ASP A 153 22.90 -1.67 5.40
C ASP A 153 22.32 -1.10 6.70
N SER A 154 21.69 0.08 6.64
CA SER A 154 21.02 0.69 7.79
C SER A 154 19.87 -0.18 8.31
N ILE A 155 19.03 -0.70 7.41
CA ILE A 155 17.92 -1.59 7.78
C ILE A 155 18.45 -2.89 8.38
N ARG A 156 19.45 -3.51 7.74
CA ARG A 156 20.07 -4.76 8.21
C ARG A 156 20.68 -4.61 9.60
N GLU A 157 21.42 -3.53 9.84
CA GLU A 157 22.00 -3.24 11.15
C GLU A 157 20.94 -3.08 12.24
N ILE A 158 19.87 -2.33 11.95
CA ILE A 158 18.74 -2.13 12.87
C ILE A 158 18.04 -3.47 13.15
N ALA A 159 17.73 -4.24 12.09
CA ALA A 159 17.04 -5.52 12.20
C ALA A 159 17.85 -6.53 13.04
N ARG A 160 19.15 -6.64 12.81
CA ARG A 160 20.04 -7.50 13.61
C ARG A 160 20.07 -7.07 15.08
N LYS A 161 20.21 -5.78 15.37
CA LYS A 161 20.15 -5.25 16.75
C LYS A 161 18.83 -5.55 17.45
N VAL A 162 17.72 -5.53 16.72
CA VAL A 162 16.40 -5.87 17.26
C VAL A 162 16.27 -7.37 17.45
N ALA A 163 16.78 -8.18 16.51
CA ALA A 163 16.76 -9.64 16.55
C ALA A 163 17.53 -10.23 17.74
N LEU A 164 18.59 -9.57 18.20
CA LEU A 164 19.29 -9.94 19.45
C LEU A 164 18.36 -9.92 20.68
N LYS A 165 17.23 -9.22 20.61
CA LYS A 165 16.26 -9.10 21.72
C LYS A 165 15.11 -10.10 21.62
N GLY A 166 15.03 -10.88 20.55
CA GLY A 166 14.03 -11.92 20.32
C GLY A 166 13.56 -12.04 18.87
N SER A 167 12.70 -13.00 18.62
CA SER A 167 12.18 -13.29 17.27
C SER A 167 11.67 -12.01 16.58
N THR A 168 12.10 -11.81 15.34
CA THR A 168 11.88 -10.54 14.63
C THR A 168 11.39 -10.81 13.21
N LEU A 169 10.30 -10.12 12.83
CA LEU A 169 9.78 -10.07 11.47
C LEU A 169 10.04 -8.69 10.86
N VAL A 170 10.67 -8.66 9.69
CA VAL A 170 10.89 -7.43 8.91
C VAL A 170 9.96 -7.43 7.71
N ILE A 171 9.07 -6.45 7.63
CA ILE A 171 8.09 -6.30 6.55
C ILE A 171 8.54 -5.16 5.64
N VAL A 172 8.71 -5.48 4.37
CA VAL A 172 9.19 -4.55 3.35
C VAL A 172 8.18 -4.33 2.23
N PRO A 173 8.20 -3.16 1.57
CA PRO A 173 7.23 -2.85 0.53
C PRO A 173 7.44 -3.63 -0.78
N GLU A 174 8.70 -3.96 -1.13
CA GLU A 174 9.04 -4.53 -2.44
C GLU A 174 9.79 -5.87 -2.29
N ALA A 175 9.52 -6.81 -3.21
CA ALA A 175 10.16 -8.12 -3.23
C ALA A 175 11.69 -8.03 -3.36
N ARG A 176 12.19 -7.10 -4.19
CA ARG A 176 13.64 -6.87 -4.37
C ARG A 176 14.33 -6.45 -3.06
N LEU A 177 13.67 -5.62 -2.26
CA LEU A 177 14.21 -5.25 -0.94
C LEU A 177 14.15 -6.43 0.03
N ALA A 178 13.13 -7.29 -0.09
CA ALA A 178 13.06 -8.51 0.71
C ALA A 178 14.26 -9.43 0.41
N GLU A 179 14.55 -9.68 -0.86
CA GLU A 179 15.70 -10.49 -1.27
C GLU A 179 17.04 -9.91 -0.77
N ALA A 180 17.21 -8.59 -0.88
CA ALA A 180 18.44 -7.91 -0.42
C ALA A 180 18.62 -7.93 1.11
N LEU A 181 17.55 -8.17 1.87
CA LEU A 181 17.56 -8.17 3.34
C LEU A 181 17.48 -9.58 3.95
N LEU A 182 17.50 -10.65 3.13
CA LEU A 182 17.51 -12.02 3.66
C LEU A 182 18.65 -12.20 4.65
N ASP A 183 18.33 -12.78 5.82
CA ASP A 183 19.26 -12.96 6.93
C ASP A 183 18.79 -14.12 7.81
N GLU A 184 19.71 -14.81 8.46
CA GLU A 184 19.41 -15.95 9.34
C GLU A 184 18.90 -15.50 10.73
N GLN A 185 19.13 -14.25 11.13
CA GLN A 185 18.78 -13.75 12.46
C GLN A 185 17.34 -13.25 12.57
N TYR A 186 16.68 -12.98 11.44
CA TYR A 186 15.30 -12.48 11.39
C TYR A 186 14.58 -12.96 10.14
N GLU A 187 13.25 -12.95 10.19
CA GLU A 187 12.43 -13.26 9.03
C GLU A 187 12.12 -12.01 8.21
N VAL A 188 12.12 -12.14 6.88
CA VAL A 188 11.76 -11.05 5.97
C VAL A 188 10.51 -11.45 5.18
N ALA A 189 9.56 -10.53 5.08
CA ALA A 189 8.34 -10.73 4.32
C ALA A 189 7.90 -9.47 3.57
N SER A 190 7.13 -9.66 2.51
CA SER A 190 6.38 -8.57 1.86
C SER A 190 5.14 -8.20 2.70
N ARG A 191 4.35 -7.23 2.24
CA ARG A 191 3.16 -6.70 2.93
C ARG A 191 2.22 -7.75 3.52
N SER A 192 2.00 -8.89 2.86
CA SER A 192 1.12 -9.94 3.37
C SER A 192 1.67 -10.65 4.61
N GLY A 193 2.98 -10.57 4.86
CA GLY A 193 3.62 -11.12 6.07
C GLY A 193 3.09 -10.53 7.37
N VAL A 194 2.47 -9.35 7.33
CA VAL A 194 1.79 -8.77 8.49
C VAL A 194 0.63 -9.63 9.01
N LEU A 195 0.09 -10.53 8.18
CA LEU A 195 -0.96 -11.49 8.54
C LEU A 195 -0.39 -12.87 8.91
N SER A 196 0.92 -13.02 9.09
CA SER A 196 1.54 -14.29 9.51
C SER A 196 0.88 -14.83 10.79
N PRO A 197 0.56 -16.13 10.85
CA PRO A 197 0.05 -16.80 12.05
C PRO A 197 1.12 -17.03 13.10
N LYS A 198 2.41 -16.83 12.75
CA LYS A 198 3.52 -16.89 13.68
C LYS A 198 3.56 -15.63 14.53
N GLN A 199 3.74 -15.79 15.83
CA GLN A 199 3.94 -14.68 16.75
C GLN A 199 5.42 -14.31 16.84
N PHE A 200 5.69 -13.00 16.84
CA PHE A 200 7.05 -12.46 16.98
C PHE A 200 7.13 -11.58 18.22
N LYS A 201 8.32 -11.49 18.79
CA LYS A 201 8.56 -10.49 19.83
C LYS A 201 8.61 -9.08 19.24
N ASN A 202 9.16 -8.95 18.02
CA ASN A 202 9.38 -7.67 17.36
C ASN A 202 8.91 -7.73 15.90
N VAL A 203 8.25 -6.68 15.45
CA VAL A 203 7.87 -6.47 14.04
C VAL A 203 8.45 -5.15 13.59
N ILE A 204 9.20 -5.17 12.49
CA ILE A 204 9.75 -3.97 11.85
C ILE A 204 8.99 -3.75 10.53
N VAL A 205 8.45 -2.55 10.33
CA VAL A 205 7.83 -2.15 9.06
C VAL A 205 8.70 -1.08 8.40
N VAL A 206 9.21 -1.40 7.21
CA VAL A 206 10.11 -0.52 6.46
C VAL A 206 9.33 0.34 5.49
N ARG A 207 9.56 1.66 5.50
CA ARG A 207 8.92 2.63 4.58
C ARG A 207 7.40 2.47 4.52
N GLU A 208 6.73 2.61 5.69
CA GLU A 208 5.28 2.42 5.84
C GLU A 208 4.45 3.37 4.94
N GLU A 209 5.05 4.47 4.46
CA GLU A 209 4.48 5.44 3.53
C GLU A 209 4.38 4.93 2.08
N SER A 210 5.06 3.82 1.75
CA SER A 210 5.10 3.29 0.39
C SER A 210 3.72 2.77 -0.07
N GLU A 211 3.35 3.08 -1.32
CA GLU A 211 2.14 2.55 -1.95
C GLU A 211 2.12 1.01 -2.03
N HIS A 212 3.30 0.38 -2.07
CA HIS A 212 3.42 -1.08 -2.11
C HIS A 212 3.00 -1.78 -0.82
N HIS A 213 2.75 -1.03 0.26
CA HIS A 213 2.14 -1.54 1.48
C HIS A 213 0.62 -1.65 1.42
N TYR A 214 0.00 -1.18 0.33
CA TYR A 214 -1.44 -1.31 0.11
C TYR A 214 -1.76 -2.57 -0.68
N GLU A 215 -2.58 -3.47 -0.10
CA GLU A 215 -3.03 -4.69 -0.77
C GLU A 215 -4.13 -4.37 -1.78
N LEU A 216 -3.98 -4.84 -3.01
CA LEU A 216 -4.95 -4.59 -4.08
C LEU A 216 -6.10 -5.61 -4.08
N LYS A 217 -5.89 -6.79 -3.51
CA LYS A 217 -6.93 -7.82 -3.37
C LYS A 217 -7.78 -7.55 -2.13
N SER A 218 -9.03 -8.06 -2.10
CA SER A 218 -9.83 -8.02 -0.88
C SER A 218 -9.06 -8.63 0.30
N PRO A 219 -9.06 -7.98 1.46
CA PRO A 219 -9.82 -6.81 1.91
C PRO A 219 -9.23 -5.45 1.52
N GLY A 220 -8.09 -5.38 0.86
CA GLY A 220 -7.47 -4.12 0.45
C GLY A 220 -6.86 -3.36 1.62
N PHE A 221 -6.18 -4.07 2.51
CA PHE A 221 -5.59 -3.51 3.72
C PHE A 221 -4.31 -2.71 3.46
N ASN A 222 -3.96 -1.88 4.42
CA ASN A 222 -2.65 -1.23 4.54
C ASN A 222 -1.81 -1.93 5.62
N THR A 223 -0.55 -2.22 5.34
CA THR A 223 0.37 -2.92 6.26
C THR A 223 0.55 -2.19 7.59
N ARG A 224 0.68 -0.84 7.59
CA ARG A 224 0.82 -0.03 8.81
C ARG A 224 -0.35 -0.26 9.76
N ASP A 225 -1.57 -0.15 9.24
CA ASP A 225 -2.79 -0.27 10.06
C ASP A 225 -2.96 -1.69 10.60
N VAL A 226 -2.64 -2.71 9.80
CA VAL A 226 -2.65 -4.11 10.27
C VAL A 226 -1.55 -4.37 11.29
N ALA A 227 -0.34 -3.81 11.11
CA ALA A 227 0.74 -3.93 12.08
C ALA A 227 0.39 -3.28 13.44
N LEU A 228 -0.34 -2.15 13.43
CA LEU A 228 -0.85 -1.54 14.66
C LEU A 228 -1.85 -2.45 15.37
N LEU A 229 -2.80 -3.07 14.65
CA LEU A 229 -3.71 -4.06 15.20
C LEU A 229 -2.94 -5.29 15.73
N ARG A 230 -1.93 -5.75 14.98
CA ARG A 230 -1.08 -6.86 15.41
C ARG A 230 -0.39 -6.56 16.74
N SER A 231 0.21 -5.39 16.88
CA SER A 231 0.82 -4.93 18.14
C SER A 231 -0.19 -4.83 19.29
N GLU A 232 -1.45 -4.46 19.01
CA GLU A 232 -2.51 -4.35 20.01
C GLU A 232 -3.00 -5.72 20.52
N PHE A 233 -3.27 -6.65 19.59
CA PHE A 233 -3.87 -7.95 19.91
C PHE A 233 -2.85 -9.02 20.31
N LEU A 234 -1.62 -8.95 19.76
CA LEU A 234 -0.57 -9.94 19.97
C LEU A 234 0.57 -9.44 20.89
N HIS A 235 0.47 -8.20 21.38
CA HIS A 235 1.47 -7.55 22.24
C HIS A 235 2.89 -7.51 21.65
N GLU A 236 3.04 -7.58 20.33
CA GLU A 236 4.34 -7.49 19.67
C GLU A 236 4.87 -6.05 19.70
N ASN A 237 6.19 -5.89 19.92
CA ASN A 237 6.83 -4.59 19.77
C ASN A 237 6.87 -4.19 18.29
N LEU A 238 6.50 -2.95 17.97
CA LEU A 238 6.39 -2.46 16.61
C LEU A 238 7.37 -1.30 16.38
N LEU A 239 8.28 -1.49 15.43
CA LEU A 239 9.21 -0.48 14.98
C LEU A 239 8.94 -0.13 13.52
N PHE A 240 8.54 1.10 13.26
CA PHE A 240 8.54 1.65 11.91
C PHE A 240 9.89 2.28 11.60
N ILE A 241 10.40 2.04 10.40
CA ILE A 241 11.66 2.64 9.94
C ILE A 241 11.49 3.20 8.53
N GLY A 242 12.03 4.39 8.29
CA GLY A 242 11.95 5.07 7.00
C GLY A 242 12.62 6.43 7.03
N TYR A 243 12.62 7.12 5.91
CA TYR A 243 13.18 8.46 5.81
C TYR A 243 12.20 9.56 6.19
N SER A 244 10.94 9.38 5.84
CA SER A 244 9.84 10.30 6.11
C SER A 244 8.59 9.51 6.48
N PRO A 245 7.90 9.82 7.59
CA PRO A 245 6.65 9.16 7.91
C PRO A 245 5.54 9.55 6.93
N SER A 246 4.54 8.67 6.75
CA SER A 246 3.30 9.04 6.06
C SER A 246 2.51 10.10 6.84
N ILE A 247 1.51 10.70 6.21
CA ILE A 247 0.67 11.70 6.88
C ILE A 247 -0.13 11.07 8.05
N GLU A 248 -0.58 9.83 7.92
CA GLU A 248 -1.24 9.10 9.01
C GLU A 248 -0.27 8.80 10.15
N MET A 249 0.96 8.38 9.83
CA MET A 249 2.01 8.17 10.83
C MET A 249 2.40 9.48 11.51
N THR A 250 2.50 10.57 10.76
CA THR A 250 2.76 11.90 11.31
C THR A 250 1.70 12.31 12.34
N ARG A 251 0.43 12.03 12.06
CA ARG A 251 -0.63 12.27 13.04
C ARG A 251 -0.47 11.43 14.30
N LEU A 252 -0.10 10.16 14.17
CA LEU A 252 0.14 9.28 15.33
C LEU A 252 1.35 9.75 16.16
N ILE A 253 2.35 10.32 15.51
CA ILE A 253 3.51 10.95 16.16
C ILE A 253 3.07 12.25 16.87
N ASP A 254 2.30 13.09 16.20
CA ASP A 254 1.87 14.39 16.71
C ASP A 254 1.01 14.28 17.98
N ILE A 255 0.13 13.27 18.04
CA ILE A 255 -0.67 12.98 19.25
C ILE A 255 0.08 12.16 20.32
N GLY A 256 1.37 11.89 20.13
CA GLY A 256 2.21 11.14 21.09
C GLY A 256 1.95 9.63 21.14
N PHE A 257 1.17 9.07 20.21
CA PHE A 257 0.87 7.63 20.18
C PHE A 257 2.06 6.80 19.67
N ILE A 258 2.87 7.36 18.76
CA ILE A 258 4.11 6.76 18.24
C ILE A 258 5.28 7.70 18.56
N PRO A 259 6.18 7.37 19.48
CA PRO A 259 7.42 8.11 19.69
C PRO A 259 8.27 8.15 18.41
N PHE A 260 8.72 9.34 18.02
CA PHE A 260 9.58 9.55 16.86
C PHE A 260 11.04 9.75 17.28
N LYS A 261 11.93 8.90 16.77
CA LYS A 261 13.36 9.04 16.96
C LYS A 261 13.99 9.60 15.68
N LYS A 262 14.34 10.88 15.71
CA LYS A 262 15.00 11.57 14.62
C LYS A 262 16.42 11.03 14.44
N ALA A 263 16.83 10.83 13.16
CA ALA A 263 18.21 10.54 12.82
C ALA A 263 19.09 11.79 12.87
N THR A 264 20.35 11.59 13.19
CA THR A 264 21.41 12.62 13.09
C THR A 264 22.08 12.54 11.72
N GLY A 265 22.57 13.66 11.22
CA GLY A 265 23.33 13.76 9.98
C GLY A 265 22.90 14.97 9.14
N GLN A 266 23.75 15.30 8.18
CA GLN A 266 23.53 16.39 7.24
C GLN A 266 23.85 15.94 5.82
N ILE A 267 23.23 16.56 4.84
CA ILE A 267 23.50 16.35 3.43
C ILE A 267 24.10 17.63 2.82
N ASN A 268 24.92 17.48 1.81
CA ASN A 268 25.41 18.60 1.01
C ASN A 268 24.32 18.98 -0.02
N LEU A 269 23.37 19.78 0.42
CA LEU A 269 22.22 20.21 -0.40
C LEU A 269 22.49 21.57 -1.06
N LYS A 270 22.27 21.64 -2.37
CA LYS A 270 22.16 22.89 -3.12
C LYS A 270 20.82 22.92 -3.84
N SER A 271 20.09 24.02 -3.72
CA SER A 271 18.81 24.21 -4.43
C SER A 271 18.81 25.52 -5.19
N ALA A 272 18.16 25.52 -6.34
CA ALA A 272 17.90 26.71 -7.15
C ALA A 272 16.66 26.49 -8.01
N PRO A 273 15.80 27.51 -8.22
CA PRO A 273 14.66 27.41 -9.11
C PRO A 273 15.11 27.40 -10.57
N SER A 274 14.42 26.67 -11.44
CA SER A 274 14.63 26.79 -12.89
C SER A 274 14.02 28.08 -13.44
N GLN A 275 14.67 28.66 -14.42
CA GLN A 275 14.09 29.74 -15.23
C GLN A 275 13.35 29.15 -16.43
N GLN A 276 12.48 29.97 -17.05
CA GLN A 276 11.67 29.48 -18.18
C GLN A 276 12.56 28.98 -19.33
N GLY A 277 12.44 27.71 -19.68
CA GLY A 277 13.22 27.06 -20.74
C GLY A 277 14.55 26.44 -20.29
N GLU A 278 15.00 26.70 -19.07
CA GLU A 278 16.21 26.09 -18.49
C GLU A 278 15.90 24.70 -17.94
N LEU A 279 16.74 23.73 -18.23
CA LEU A 279 16.61 22.39 -17.68
C LEU A 279 17.25 22.29 -16.29
N ILE A 280 18.45 22.86 -16.19
CA ILE A 280 19.26 22.84 -14.97
C ILE A 280 19.71 24.29 -14.71
N PRO A 281 19.34 24.86 -13.57
CA PRO A 281 19.82 26.21 -13.18
C PRO A 281 21.33 26.32 -13.24
N SER A 282 21.84 27.45 -13.71
CA SER A 282 23.28 27.67 -13.92
C SER A 282 24.11 27.43 -12.66
N ALA A 283 23.58 27.74 -11.48
CA ALA A 283 24.22 27.49 -10.19
C ALA A 283 24.39 26.00 -9.90
N LEU A 284 23.38 25.18 -10.24
CA LEU A 284 23.43 23.71 -10.07
C LEU A 284 24.24 23.05 -11.19
N PHE A 285 24.23 23.61 -12.38
CA PHE A 285 24.98 23.09 -13.54
C PHE A 285 26.48 23.04 -13.31
N LYS A 286 27.06 24.10 -12.73
CA LYS A 286 28.49 24.16 -12.39
C LYS A 286 28.87 23.04 -11.42
N GLU A 287 28.07 22.83 -10.40
CA GLU A 287 28.31 21.74 -9.43
C GLU A 287 28.16 20.36 -10.08
N LEU A 288 27.08 20.15 -10.87
CA LEU A 288 26.88 18.89 -11.59
C LEU A 288 28.07 18.53 -12.47
N LYS A 289 28.58 19.52 -13.26
CA LYS A 289 29.75 19.33 -14.12
C LYS A 289 31.00 18.98 -13.30
N SER A 290 31.21 19.63 -12.16
CA SER A 290 32.34 19.33 -11.25
C SER A 290 32.25 17.92 -10.66
N ARG A 291 31.04 17.45 -10.36
CA ARG A 291 30.79 16.12 -9.80
C ARG A 291 30.92 15.02 -10.86
N LEU A 292 30.41 15.30 -12.06
CA LEU A 292 30.51 14.37 -13.19
C LEU A 292 31.97 14.09 -13.60
N ALA A 293 32.87 15.07 -13.39
CA ALA A 293 34.32 14.87 -13.60
C ALA A 293 34.96 13.94 -12.55
N LYS A 294 34.30 13.69 -11.41
CA LYS A 294 34.78 12.81 -10.34
C LYS A 294 34.18 11.42 -10.39
N GLY A 295 33.01 11.28 -10.98
CA GLY A 295 32.32 9.99 -11.08
C GLY A 295 30.89 10.12 -11.62
N ARG A 296 30.14 9.03 -11.56
CA ARG A 296 28.78 8.96 -12.09
C ARG A 296 27.82 9.87 -11.33
N VAL A 297 26.83 10.39 -12.06
CA VAL A 297 25.77 11.21 -11.50
C VAL A 297 24.39 10.63 -11.83
N LEU A 298 23.44 10.79 -10.91
CA LEU A 298 22.03 10.42 -11.09
C LEU A 298 21.22 11.68 -11.40
N VAL A 299 20.42 11.64 -12.46
CA VAL A 299 19.44 12.68 -12.80
C VAL A 299 18.06 12.07 -12.66
N VAL A 300 17.29 12.54 -11.68
CA VAL A 300 15.93 12.05 -11.41
C VAL A 300 14.91 12.96 -12.05
N VAL A 301 14.03 12.32 -12.84
CA VAL A 301 13.00 12.99 -13.63
C VAL A 301 11.60 12.61 -13.13
N PRO A 302 10.59 13.50 -13.26
CA PRO A 302 9.26 13.27 -12.68
C PRO A 302 8.47 12.11 -13.34
N SER A 303 8.64 11.91 -14.64
CA SER A 303 7.86 10.88 -15.36
C SER A 303 8.46 10.49 -16.70
N LYS A 304 7.91 9.44 -17.31
CA LYS A 304 8.17 9.02 -18.68
C LYS A 304 7.58 10.00 -19.71
N GLY A 305 8.07 9.91 -20.94
CA GLY A 305 7.55 10.61 -22.10
C GLY A 305 8.46 11.75 -22.57
N TYR A 306 8.06 12.41 -23.63
CA TYR A 306 8.84 13.50 -24.28
C TYR A 306 8.39 14.88 -23.81
N GLY A 307 7.07 15.09 -23.68
CA GLY A 307 6.46 16.32 -23.19
C GLY A 307 5.23 15.98 -22.31
N LEU A 308 5.26 16.36 -21.04
CA LEU A 308 4.23 16.03 -20.04
C LEU A 308 2.90 16.74 -20.32
N ALA A 309 2.97 17.92 -20.91
CA ALA A 309 1.86 18.67 -21.45
C ALA A 309 2.35 19.53 -22.60
N ILE A 310 1.45 19.97 -23.46
CA ILE A 310 1.75 20.95 -24.48
C ILE A 310 0.99 22.25 -24.24
N SER A 311 1.60 23.37 -24.63
CA SER A 311 0.96 24.66 -24.75
C SER A 311 1.17 25.21 -26.17
N CYS A 312 0.42 26.25 -26.50
CA CYS A 312 0.62 26.95 -27.76
C CYS A 312 1.96 27.70 -27.78
N GLY A 313 2.79 27.49 -28.78
CA GLY A 313 4.04 28.24 -28.95
C GLY A 313 3.87 29.74 -29.23
N SER A 314 2.67 30.16 -29.66
CA SER A 314 2.36 31.57 -29.96
C SER A 314 1.69 32.29 -28.81
N CYS A 315 0.59 31.75 -28.24
CA CYS A 315 -0.18 32.47 -27.20
C CYS A 315 -0.02 31.84 -25.79
N ARG A 316 0.78 30.80 -25.66
CA ARG A 316 1.09 30.10 -24.40
C ARG A 316 -0.09 29.45 -23.67
N ASN A 317 -1.31 29.45 -24.25
CA ASN A 317 -2.43 28.73 -23.69
C ASN A 317 -2.15 27.23 -23.61
N ILE A 318 -2.42 26.63 -22.45
CA ILE A 318 -2.26 25.18 -22.21
C ILE A 318 -3.27 24.41 -23.08
N ALA A 319 -2.78 23.42 -23.80
CA ALA A 319 -3.62 22.58 -24.63
C ALA A 319 -4.45 21.62 -23.75
N LYS A 320 -5.77 21.73 -23.87
CA LYS A 320 -6.73 20.85 -23.21
C LYS A 320 -7.57 20.11 -24.24
N CYS A 321 -7.87 18.86 -23.97
CA CYS A 321 -8.83 18.07 -24.72
C CYS A 321 -10.27 18.49 -24.36
N GLN A 322 -11.23 18.19 -25.21
CA GLN A 322 -12.64 18.41 -24.92
C GLN A 322 -13.12 17.70 -23.64
N CYS A 323 -12.49 16.59 -23.26
CA CYS A 323 -12.76 15.90 -21.99
C CYS A 323 -12.12 16.59 -20.75
N GLY A 324 -11.45 17.74 -20.92
CA GLY A 324 -10.72 18.45 -19.86
C GLY A 324 -9.28 17.96 -19.63
N GLY A 325 -8.88 16.80 -20.18
CA GLY A 325 -7.55 16.22 -20.01
C GLY A 325 -6.44 17.06 -20.66
N LYS A 326 -5.24 17.02 -20.07
CA LYS A 326 -4.03 17.60 -20.68
C LYS A 326 -3.67 16.82 -21.95
N ILE A 327 -3.10 17.52 -22.93
CA ILE A 327 -2.56 16.91 -24.14
C ILE A 327 -1.04 16.83 -23.98
N SER A 328 -0.47 15.64 -24.17
CA SER A 328 0.96 15.32 -24.01
C SER A 328 1.57 14.79 -25.32
N LYS A 329 2.89 14.70 -25.38
CA LYS A 329 3.64 14.02 -26.47
C LYS A 329 4.55 12.96 -25.86
N SER A 330 4.47 11.72 -26.37
CA SER A 330 5.31 10.60 -25.92
C SER A 330 6.72 10.62 -26.53
N SER A 331 6.90 11.19 -27.74
CA SER A 331 8.20 11.36 -28.39
C SER A 331 8.22 12.60 -29.29
N LYS A 332 9.39 12.92 -29.87
CA LYS A 332 9.55 14.05 -30.79
C LYS A 332 8.64 13.93 -32.02
N THR A 333 8.49 12.73 -32.54
CA THR A 333 7.70 12.43 -33.76
C THR A 333 6.25 12.04 -33.47
N ALA A 334 5.92 11.64 -32.23
CA ALA A 334 4.58 11.22 -31.89
C ALA A 334 3.57 12.38 -31.98
N ALA A 335 2.34 12.06 -32.40
CA ALA A 335 1.24 13.02 -32.39
C ALA A 335 0.81 13.33 -30.94
N PRO A 336 0.41 14.58 -30.63
CA PRO A 336 -0.13 14.93 -29.33
C PRO A 336 -1.35 14.08 -28.97
N THR A 337 -1.39 13.57 -27.74
CA THR A 337 -2.45 12.64 -27.26
C THR A 337 -2.97 13.07 -25.91
N CYS A 338 -4.29 12.97 -25.70
CA CYS A 338 -4.91 13.27 -24.42
C CYS A 338 -4.58 12.20 -23.38
N VAL A 339 -4.15 12.60 -22.18
CA VAL A 339 -3.77 11.68 -21.09
C VAL A 339 -4.97 10.98 -20.43
N ILE A 340 -6.21 11.48 -20.64
CA ILE A 340 -7.41 10.89 -20.03
C ILE A 340 -8.14 9.98 -21.03
N CYS A 341 -8.55 10.53 -22.19
CA CYS A 341 -9.39 9.79 -23.15
C CYS A 341 -8.61 9.21 -24.33
N SER A 342 -7.27 9.34 -24.34
CA SER A 342 -6.35 8.84 -25.38
C SER A 342 -6.63 9.38 -26.79
N LYS A 343 -7.46 10.42 -26.95
CA LYS A 343 -7.68 11.07 -28.26
C LYS A 343 -6.39 11.64 -28.80
N THR A 344 -6.03 11.25 -30.03
CA THR A 344 -4.83 11.71 -30.73
C THR A 344 -5.15 12.88 -31.67
N TYR A 345 -4.23 13.82 -31.75
CA TYR A 345 -4.31 15.05 -32.54
C TYR A 345 -3.18 15.08 -33.58
N SER A 346 -3.37 14.44 -34.72
CA SER A 346 -2.36 14.39 -35.79
C SER A 346 -2.01 15.78 -36.35
N GLU A 347 -2.98 16.65 -36.44
CA GLU A 347 -2.83 18.06 -36.85
C GLU A 347 -3.28 18.99 -35.73
N TRP A 348 -2.54 19.00 -34.62
CA TRP A 348 -2.88 19.85 -33.49
C TRP A 348 -2.83 21.34 -33.87
N ARG A 349 -3.87 22.04 -33.47
CA ARG A 349 -3.96 23.51 -33.54
C ARG A 349 -4.48 24.07 -32.22
N CYS A 350 -3.95 25.19 -31.80
CA CYS A 350 -4.39 25.87 -30.61
C CYS A 350 -5.90 26.18 -30.66
N SER A 351 -6.64 25.80 -29.63
CA SER A 351 -8.07 26.09 -29.54
C SER A 351 -8.38 27.58 -29.48
N PHE A 352 -7.41 28.38 -29.00
CA PHE A 352 -7.54 29.82 -28.83
C PHE A 352 -7.07 30.62 -30.07
N CYS A 353 -5.80 30.51 -30.48
CA CYS A 353 -5.24 31.34 -31.56
C CYS A 353 -5.01 30.58 -32.89
N LYS A 354 -5.45 29.32 -32.98
CA LYS A 354 -5.34 28.43 -34.17
C LYS A 354 -3.90 28.15 -34.64
N SER A 355 -2.88 28.66 -33.95
CA SER A 355 -1.49 28.39 -34.29
C SER A 355 -1.15 26.90 -34.18
N PRO A 356 -0.37 26.31 -35.12
CA PRO A 356 0.11 24.94 -35.06
C PRO A 356 1.37 24.80 -34.20
N LYS A 357 1.97 25.89 -33.74
CA LYS A 357 3.21 25.87 -32.98
C LYS A 357 2.99 25.25 -31.59
N ILE A 358 3.70 24.16 -31.30
CA ILE A 358 3.67 23.45 -30.01
C ILE A 358 4.84 23.93 -29.16
N TYR A 359 4.58 24.21 -27.89
CA TYR A 359 5.56 24.40 -26.84
C TYR A 359 5.37 23.30 -25.79
N LEU A 360 6.46 22.58 -25.48
CA LEU A 360 6.43 21.49 -24.51
C LEU A 360 6.51 22.05 -23.09
N LEU A 361 5.55 21.68 -22.26
CA LEU A 361 5.54 21.96 -20.82
C LEU A 361 5.97 20.69 -20.08
N GLY A 362 6.99 20.83 -19.24
CA GLY A 362 7.63 19.68 -18.61
C GLY A 362 8.35 18.79 -19.64
N ARG A 363 9.55 18.38 -19.31
CA ARG A 363 10.36 17.50 -20.16
C ARG A 363 10.30 16.09 -19.60
N GLY A 364 9.96 15.13 -20.45
CA GLY A 364 10.05 13.72 -20.10
C GLY A 364 11.48 13.19 -20.23
N ILE A 365 11.68 11.95 -19.78
CA ILE A 365 13.01 11.32 -19.68
C ILE A 365 13.75 11.30 -21.02
N GLU A 366 13.05 11.03 -22.13
CA GLU A 366 13.66 10.94 -23.47
C GLU A 366 14.16 12.31 -23.94
N LYS A 367 13.39 13.37 -23.68
CA LYS A 367 13.80 14.74 -24.01
C LYS A 367 14.97 15.21 -23.16
N ILE A 368 14.96 14.85 -21.88
CA ILE A 368 16.05 15.17 -20.95
C ILE A 368 17.33 14.44 -21.37
N ALA A 369 17.23 13.17 -21.76
CA ALA A 369 18.38 12.39 -22.24
C ALA A 369 18.98 13.01 -23.52
N GLU A 370 18.15 13.46 -24.48
CA GLU A 370 18.60 14.17 -25.68
C GLU A 370 19.33 15.49 -25.33
N ASP A 371 18.75 16.27 -24.42
CA ASP A 371 19.33 17.57 -24.02
C ASP A 371 20.66 17.38 -23.25
N LEU A 372 20.73 16.40 -22.35
CA LEU A 372 21.95 16.08 -21.59
C LEU A 372 23.03 15.48 -22.51
N GLY A 373 22.67 14.62 -23.49
CA GLY A 373 23.61 14.08 -24.46
C GLY A 373 24.27 15.15 -25.32
N LYS A 374 23.53 16.21 -25.70
CA LYS A 374 24.10 17.38 -26.39
C LYS A 374 25.00 18.21 -25.48
N THR A 375 24.68 18.27 -24.20
CA THR A 375 25.41 19.08 -23.21
C THR A 375 26.70 18.41 -22.73
N PHE A 376 26.68 17.07 -22.63
CA PHE A 376 27.79 16.24 -22.16
C PHE A 376 28.15 15.13 -23.17
N PRO A 377 28.64 15.46 -24.36
CA PRO A 377 28.83 14.50 -25.47
C PRO A 377 29.84 13.38 -25.16
N ASN A 378 30.74 13.58 -24.20
CA ASN A 378 31.79 12.63 -23.83
C ASN A 378 31.37 11.67 -22.69
N HIS A 379 30.11 11.70 -22.25
CA HIS A 379 29.63 10.86 -21.16
C HIS A 379 28.54 9.93 -21.65
N ALA A 380 28.63 8.65 -21.27
CA ALA A 380 27.58 7.68 -21.54
C ALA A 380 26.30 8.03 -20.78
N ILE A 381 25.15 7.92 -21.45
CA ILE A 381 23.84 8.14 -20.82
C ILE A 381 23.12 6.80 -20.72
N HIS A 382 22.73 6.44 -19.50
CA HIS A 382 21.93 5.27 -19.20
C HIS A 382 20.55 5.70 -18.71
N ILE A 383 19.48 5.11 -19.26
CA ILE A 383 18.11 5.45 -18.92
C ILE A 383 17.47 4.27 -18.18
N SER A 384 16.96 4.51 -16.97
CA SER A 384 16.20 3.54 -16.17
C SER A 384 14.74 3.96 -16.08
N THR A 385 13.85 3.06 -16.50
CA THR A 385 12.39 3.23 -16.43
C THR A 385 11.75 1.94 -15.93
N ALA A 386 10.50 1.98 -15.46
CA ALA A 386 9.81 0.79 -14.97
C ALA A 386 9.67 -0.33 -16.02
N ASP A 387 9.72 0.00 -17.33
CA ASP A 387 9.69 -1.00 -18.41
C ASP A 387 11.10 -1.48 -18.80
N LYS A 388 12.12 -0.72 -18.45
CA LYS A 388 13.52 -1.02 -18.78
C LYS A 388 14.40 -0.54 -17.63
N GLU A 389 14.46 -1.35 -16.58
CA GLU A 389 15.41 -1.11 -15.50
C GLU A 389 16.84 -1.41 -15.94
N ILE A 390 17.79 -0.65 -15.41
CA ILE A 390 19.22 -0.93 -15.65
C ILE A 390 19.59 -2.16 -14.82
N VAL A 391 20.00 -3.22 -15.52
CA VAL A 391 20.54 -4.45 -14.95
C VAL A 391 21.98 -4.57 -15.42
N GLY A 392 22.94 -4.60 -14.49
CA GLY A 392 24.36 -4.74 -14.77
C GLY A 392 25.21 -3.52 -14.44
N GLU A 393 26.45 -3.54 -14.89
CA GLU A 393 27.44 -2.53 -14.58
C GLU A 393 27.20 -1.23 -15.35
N VAL A 394 27.30 -0.12 -14.65
CA VAL A 394 27.23 1.25 -15.20
C VAL A 394 28.62 1.88 -15.07
N SER A 395 29.11 2.49 -16.14
CA SER A 395 30.39 3.19 -16.15
C SER A 395 30.53 4.18 -15.00
N GLU A 396 31.70 4.30 -14.44
CA GLU A 396 31.98 5.23 -13.34
C GLU A 396 31.82 6.72 -13.74
N THR A 397 31.88 7.04 -15.01
CA THR A 397 31.74 8.40 -15.55
C THR A 397 30.42 8.64 -16.29
N ALA A 398 29.39 7.82 -16.03
CA ALA A 398 28.11 7.90 -16.71
C ALA A 398 27.15 8.89 -16.07
N ILE A 399 26.21 9.38 -16.89
CA ILE A 399 24.98 10.05 -16.46
C ILE A 399 23.86 9.00 -16.44
N VAL A 400 23.34 8.68 -15.26
CA VAL A 400 22.17 7.82 -15.12
C VAL A 400 20.93 8.70 -15.03
N ILE A 401 19.99 8.53 -15.93
CA ILE A 401 18.70 9.23 -15.91
C ILE A 401 17.62 8.25 -15.51
N SER A 402 16.87 8.54 -14.48
CA SER A 402 15.84 7.64 -13.97
C SER A 402 14.56 8.36 -13.63
N THR A 403 13.43 7.66 -13.79
CA THR A 403 12.19 8.07 -13.12
C THR A 403 12.25 7.69 -11.64
N ILE A 404 11.41 8.34 -10.83
CA ILE A 404 11.30 8.02 -9.40
C ILE A 404 10.89 6.55 -9.25
N GLY A 405 11.48 5.87 -8.28
CA GLY A 405 11.14 4.47 -7.92
C GLY A 405 12.01 3.41 -8.57
N VAL A 406 12.63 3.71 -9.72
CA VAL A 406 13.49 2.77 -10.47
C VAL A 406 14.93 3.25 -10.63
N ALA A 407 15.33 4.25 -9.84
CA ALA A 407 16.70 4.71 -9.78
C ALA A 407 17.59 3.57 -9.24
N PRO A 408 18.64 3.15 -9.97
CA PRO A 408 19.55 2.11 -9.48
C PRO A 408 20.26 2.58 -8.21
N ALA A 409 20.32 1.70 -7.19
CA ALA A 409 21.02 1.97 -5.94
C ALA A 409 22.54 1.81 -6.13
N LEU A 410 23.16 2.73 -6.85
CA LEU A 410 24.60 2.82 -7.08
C LEU A 410 25.19 3.96 -6.23
N ASN A 411 26.51 4.00 -6.11
CA ASN A 411 27.20 5.15 -5.53
C ASN A 411 27.32 6.26 -6.58
N TYR A 412 26.75 7.42 -6.29
CA TYR A 412 26.82 8.59 -7.16
C TYR A 412 27.60 9.73 -6.51
N GLU A 413 28.34 10.51 -7.32
CA GLU A 413 29.00 11.74 -6.89
C GLU A 413 28.02 12.92 -6.71
N ALA A 414 26.90 12.86 -7.43
CA ALA A 414 25.79 13.78 -7.22
C ALA A 414 24.44 13.12 -7.62
N VAL A 415 23.39 13.59 -6.97
CA VAL A 415 22.00 13.32 -7.36
C VAL A 415 21.36 14.65 -7.72
N LEU A 416 20.96 14.82 -8.99
CA LEU A 416 20.19 15.96 -9.47
C LEU A 416 18.72 15.58 -9.55
N ILE A 417 17.89 16.26 -8.78
CA ILE A 417 16.45 16.06 -8.76
C ILE A 417 15.80 17.23 -9.50
N LEU A 418 15.21 16.93 -10.67
CA LEU A 418 14.61 17.95 -11.52
C LEU A 418 13.25 18.42 -11.02
N GLU A 419 12.84 19.59 -11.49
CA GLU A 419 11.53 20.19 -11.21
C GLU A 419 10.38 19.27 -11.67
N GLY A 420 9.24 19.35 -11.00
CA GLY A 420 8.01 18.67 -11.40
C GLY A 420 7.79 17.30 -10.77
N ILE A 421 8.66 16.86 -9.87
CA ILE A 421 8.47 15.64 -9.09
C ILE A 421 7.21 15.72 -8.21
N ASN A 422 6.76 16.92 -7.86
CA ASN A 422 5.58 17.20 -7.04
C ASN A 422 4.30 17.50 -7.86
N LEU A 423 4.31 17.34 -9.18
CA LEU A 423 3.18 17.68 -10.05
C LEU A 423 1.99 16.71 -9.98
N GLY A 424 1.87 15.91 -8.92
CA GLY A 424 0.68 15.13 -8.65
C GLY A 424 -0.52 16.03 -8.29
N ALA A 425 -1.74 15.62 -8.68
CA ALA A 425 -2.97 16.33 -8.38
C ALA A 425 -3.75 15.72 -7.22
N ASP A 426 -3.21 14.70 -6.57
CA ASP A 426 -3.86 14.00 -5.47
C ASP A 426 -3.32 14.43 -4.10
N LEU A 427 -4.05 14.11 -3.04
CA LEU A 427 -3.75 14.53 -1.67
C LEU A 427 -2.42 14.00 -1.12
N ARG A 428 -1.82 12.97 -1.75
CA ARG A 428 -0.54 12.40 -1.32
C ARG A 428 0.66 12.87 -2.15
N SER A 429 0.45 13.77 -3.11
CA SER A 429 1.52 14.23 -4.00
C SER A 429 2.70 14.82 -3.25
N GLU A 430 2.42 15.67 -2.25
CA GLU A 430 3.45 16.32 -1.44
C GLU A 430 4.14 15.34 -0.48
N GLU A 431 3.39 14.39 0.09
CA GLU A 431 3.93 13.29 0.90
C GLU A 431 4.91 12.46 0.08
N ARG A 432 4.49 12.02 -1.13
CA ARG A 432 5.36 11.26 -2.04
C ARG A 432 6.58 12.07 -2.48
N TYR A 433 6.41 13.34 -2.77
CA TYR A 433 7.52 14.23 -3.10
C TYR A 433 8.54 14.26 -1.99
N LEU A 434 8.12 14.52 -0.75
CA LEU A 434 8.99 14.58 0.41
C LEU A 434 9.73 13.26 0.64
N SER A 435 8.99 12.14 0.69
CA SER A 435 9.57 10.80 0.88
C SER A 435 10.61 10.49 -0.20
N ASN A 436 10.32 10.81 -1.46
CA ASN A 436 11.23 10.58 -2.58
C ASN A 436 12.50 11.42 -2.50
N ILE A 437 12.42 12.73 -2.20
CA ILE A 437 13.63 13.58 -2.12
C ILE A 437 14.52 13.14 -0.95
N PHE A 438 13.94 12.74 0.18
CA PHE A 438 14.71 12.18 1.30
C PHE A 438 15.42 10.90 0.90
N ARG A 439 14.72 9.93 0.32
CA ARG A 439 15.30 8.66 -0.12
C ARG A 439 16.38 8.83 -1.18
N LEU A 440 16.11 9.60 -2.22
CA LEU A 440 17.06 9.84 -3.31
C LEU A 440 18.33 10.57 -2.84
N SER A 441 18.20 11.42 -1.83
CA SER A 441 19.34 12.11 -1.23
C SER A 441 20.36 11.18 -0.59
N THR A 442 19.96 9.95 -0.24
CA THR A 442 20.89 8.96 0.35
C THR A 442 21.72 8.19 -0.69
N TYR A 443 21.42 8.36 -1.98
CA TYR A 443 22.17 7.69 -3.05
C TYR A 443 23.52 8.33 -3.33
N THR A 444 23.84 9.44 -2.67
CA THR A 444 25.13 10.11 -2.77
C THR A 444 25.65 10.56 -1.40
N LYS A 445 26.95 10.47 -1.23
CA LYS A 445 27.69 11.17 -0.16
C LYS A 445 28.25 12.51 -0.65
N GLY A 446 28.17 12.77 -1.95
CA GLY A 446 28.70 13.98 -2.59
C GLY A 446 27.72 15.15 -2.51
N ALA A 447 27.00 15.47 -3.59
CA ALA A 447 26.10 16.62 -3.61
C ALA A 447 24.67 16.22 -4.01
N VAL A 448 23.69 16.71 -3.28
CA VAL A 448 22.27 16.68 -3.64
C VAL A 448 21.91 18.02 -4.28
N LEU A 449 21.51 17.98 -5.55
CA LEU A 449 21.14 19.13 -6.34
C LEU A 449 19.63 19.10 -6.59
N LEU A 450 18.89 20.03 -6.02
CA LEU A 450 17.43 20.05 -6.09
C LEU A 450 16.98 21.27 -6.89
N VAL A 451 16.30 21.03 -8.01
CA VAL A 451 15.69 22.10 -8.81
C VAL A 451 14.37 22.50 -8.14
N GLU A 452 14.46 23.37 -7.17
CA GLU A 452 13.33 23.90 -6.39
C GLU A 452 13.72 25.27 -5.79
N ARG A 453 12.72 26.08 -5.48
CA ARG A 453 12.94 27.36 -4.78
C ARG A 453 13.54 27.12 -3.40
N THR A 454 14.56 27.86 -3.05
CA THR A 454 15.27 27.69 -1.78
C THR A 454 14.36 27.88 -0.55
N GLU A 455 13.33 28.71 -0.68
CA GLU A 455 12.34 28.99 0.37
C GLU A 455 11.27 27.90 0.50
N HIS A 456 11.25 26.92 -0.42
CA HIS A 456 10.25 25.86 -0.38
C HIS A 456 10.39 25.04 0.92
N PRO A 457 9.29 24.79 1.67
CA PRO A 457 9.36 24.12 2.98
C PRO A 457 10.03 22.74 2.94
N ALA A 458 9.88 22.00 1.84
CA ALA A 458 10.53 20.68 1.66
C ALA A 458 12.06 20.81 1.59
N VAL A 459 12.60 21.91 1.02
CA VAL A 459 14.06 22.18 0.99
C VAL A 459 14.59 22.36 2.40
N ASN A 460 13.90 23.14 3.24
CA ASN A 460 14.28 23.32 4.64
C ASN A 460 14.18 22.02 5.45
N ALA A 461 13.12 21.22 5.20
CA ALA A 461 12.96 19.92 5.85
C ALA A 461 14.12 18.97 5.49
N LEU A 462 14.50 18.93 4.22
CA LEU A 462 15.59 18.12 3.70
C LEU A 462 16.95 18.59 4.23
N TYR A 463 17.22 19.90 4.21
CA TYR A 463 18.45 20.49 4.74
C TYR A 463 18.66 20.16 6.23
N LYS A 464 17.60 20.23 7.03
CA LYS A 464 17.61 19.90 8.47
C LYS A 464 17.50 18.40 8.76
N TRP A 465 17.36 17.58 7.73
CA TRP A 465 17.02 16.15 7.83
C TRP A 465 15.86 15.88 8.80
N ASN A 466 14.80 16.67 8.64
CA ASN A 466 13.62 16.60 9.50
C ASN A 466 12.31 16.69 8.69
N PRO A 467 11.74 15.56 8.27
CA PRO A 467 10.51 15.54 7.48
C PRO A 467 9.30 16.10 8.22
N LEU A 468 9.28 16.01 9.56
CA LEU A 468 8.16 16.49 10.37
C LEU A 468 7.91 18.01 10.21
N LEU A 469 8.96 18.81 9.89
CA LEU A 469 8.80 20.24 9.62
C LEU A 469 7.84 20.52 8.45
N PHE A 470 7.83 19.63 7.45
CA PHE A 470 6.93 19.74 6.31
C PHE A 470 5.60 19.05 6.57
N MET A 471 5.66 17.82 7.08
CA MET A 471 4.49 16.96 7.27
C MET A 471 3.49 17.51 8.30
N GLN A 472 3.95 18.15 9.37
CA GLN A 472 3.08 18.80 10.35
C GLN A 472 2.33 20.01 9.77
N ARG A 473 2.92 20.71 8.79
CA ARG A 473 2.20 21.76 8.07
C ARG A 473 1.06 21.17 7.23
N MET A 474 1.34 20.14 6.44
CA MET A 474 0.31 19.41 5.69
C MET A 474 -0.79 18.91 6.62
N LEU A 475 -0.41 18.36 7.77
CA LEU A 475 -1.36 17.83 8.75
C LEU A 475 -2.37 18.88 9.19
N LYS A 476 -1.93 20.11 9.47
CA LYS A 476 -2.81 21.24 9.84
C LYS A 476 -3.78 21.62 8.71
N GLU A 477 -3.32 21.62 7.46
CA GLU A 477 -4.15 21.89 6.29
C GLU A 477 -5.24 20.82 6.10
N LEU A 478 -4.88 19.54 6.27
CA LEU A 478 -5.82 18.42 6.19
C LEU A 478 -6.81 18.41 7.36
N GLU A 479 -6.40 18.81 8.56
CA GLU A 479 -7.28 18.96 9.71
C GLU A 479 -8.34 20.03 9.46
N ALA A 480 -7.92 21.22 9.01
CA ALA A 480 -8.82 22.32 8.67
C ALA A 480 -9.83 21.92 7.59
N ALA A 481 -9.40 21.14 6.60
CA ALA A 481 -10.25 20.61 5.54
C ALA A 481 -11.06 19.36 5.92
N LYS A 482 -10.86 18.79 7.13
CA LYS A 482 -11.46 17.54 7.61
C LYS A 482 -11.22 16.35 6.68
N LEU A 483 -10.07 16.33 6.02
CA LEU A 483 -9.64 15.27 5.12
C LEU A 483 -8.88 14.16 5.88
N PRO A 484 -8.67 12.97 5.28
CA PRO A 484 -7.78 11.98 5.88
C PRO A 484 -6.40 12.61 6.23
N PRO A 485 -5.84 12.29 7.39
CA PRO A 485 -6.18 11.22 8.34
C PRO A 485 -7.18 11.63 9.44
N TYR A 486 -7.86 12.76 9.36
CA TYR A 486 -8.87 13.20 10.34
C TYR A 486 -10.28 12.67 10.04
N SER A 487 -10.46 12.05 8.89
CA SER A 487 -11.69 11.38 8.47
C SER A 487 -11.41 9.98 7.93
N ARG A 488 -12.45 9.13 7.95
CA ARG A 488 -12.46 7.84 7.29
C ARG A 488 -12.93 8.04 5.86
N PHE A 489 -12.22 7.48 4.89
CA PHE A 489 -12.52 7.60 3.47
C PHE A 489 -12.78 6.22 2.85
N LEU A 490 -13.89 6.09 2.13
CA LEU A 490 -14.27 4.86 1.44
C LEU A 490 -14.49 5.15 -0.05
N LEU A 491 -13.99 4.28 -0.90
CA LEU A 491 -14.35 4.22 -2.32
C LEU A 491 -15.20 2.97 -2.57
N ILE A 492 -16.36 3.18 -3.17
CA ILE A 492 -17.31 2.13 -3.55
C ILE A 492 -17.39 2.12 -5.07
N SER A 493 -16.99 1.01 -5.70
CA SER A 493 -17.13 0.83 -7.15
C SER A 493 -18.23 -0.20 -7.45
N SER A 494 -19.15 0.15 -8.36
CA SER A 494 -20.26 -0.72 -8.76
C SER A 494 -20.86 -0.27 -10.09
N ASP A 495 -21.41 -1.23 -10.83
CA ASP A 495 -22.14 -0.96 -12.08
C ASP A 495 -23.47 -0.21 -11.82
N ASP A 496 -24.03 -0.30 -10.60
CA ASP A 496 -25.25 0.38 -10.15
C ASP A 496 -24.96 1.56 -9.19
N SER A 497 -23.84 2.26 -9.41
CA SER A 497 -23.33 3.34 -8.55
C SER A 497 -24.34 4.44 -8.26
N ASP A 498 -25.16 4.85 -9.23
CA ASP A 498 -26.18 5.90 -9.04
C ASP A 498 -27.28 5.49 -8.04
N ARG A 499 -27.70 4.23 -8.10
CA ARG A 499 -28.65 3.67 -7.12
C ARG A 499 -28.03 3.55 -5.73
N ILE A 500 -26.76 3.18 -5.67
CA ILE A 500 -26.01 3.12 -4.41
C ILE A 500 -25.87 4.52 -3.83
N TYR A 501 -25.48 5.50 -4.62
CA TYR A 501 -25.39 6.90 -4.23
C TYR A 501 -26.71 7.42 -3.64
N THR A 502 -27.81 7.25 -4.35
CA THR A 502 -29.14 7.66 -3.88
C THR A 502 -29.55 6.91 -2.61
N GLY A 503 -29.29 5.59 -2.54
CA GLY A 503 -29.59 4.78 -1.36
C GLY A 503 -28.79 5.18 -0.13
N LEU A 504 -27.51 5.54 -0.30
CA LEU A 504 -26.67 6.04 0.79
C LEU A 504 -27.14 7.42 1.29
N LEU A 505 -27.52 8.34 0.39
CA LEU A 505 -28.10 9.63 0.77
C LEU A 505 -29.39 9.45 1.57
N THR A 506 -30.25 8.52 1.15
CA THR A 506 -31.47 8.16 1.88
C THR A 506 -31.14 7.60 3.26
N ALA A 507 -30.13 6.72 3.36
CA ALA A 507 -29.70 6.15 4.64
C ALA A 507 -29.14 7.20 5.63
N VAL A 508 -28.51 8.27 5.11
CA VAL A 508 -28.10 9.44 5.95
C VAL A 508 -29.31 10.19 6.45
N ARG A 509 -30.30 10.49 5.57
CA ARG A 509 -31.56 11.18 5.96
C ARG A 509 -32.34 10.41 7.01
N GLU A 510 -32.41 9.09 6.87
CA GLU A 510 -33.08 8.18 7.82
C GLU A 510 -32.23 7.87 9.07
N LYS A 511 -31.08 8.51 9.22
CA LYS A 511 -30.15 8.30 10.37
C LYS A 511 -29.62 6.86 10.52
N ARG A 512 -29.69 6.04 9.45
CA ARG A 512 -29.09 4.71 9.42
C ARG A 512 -27.56 4.76 9.23
N ILE A 513 -27.07 5.85 8.62
CA ILE A 513 -25.66 6.23 8.57
C ILE A 513 -25.49 7.47 9.45
N PRO A 514 -24.38 7.58 10.21
CA PRO A 514 -24.13 8.72 11.08
C PRO A 514 -24.24 10.06 10.36
N SER A 515 -24.83 11.06 11.05
CA SER A 515 -24.88 12.44 10.55
C SER A 515 -23.47 12.99 10.34
N GLY A 516 -23.31 13.87 9.34
CA GLY A 516 -22.00 14.40 8.94
C GLY A 516 -21.17 13.46 8.06
N THR A 517 -21.79 12.42 7.52
CA THR A 517 -21.19 11.61 6.46
C THR A 517 -21.42 12.30 5.11
N ASN A 518 -20.33 12.60 4.41
CA ASN A 518 -20.33 13.18 3.07
C ASN A 518 -20.28 12.08 2.02
N ILE A 519 -21.15 12.17 1.02
CA ILE A 519 -21.25 11.18 -0.07
C ILE A 519 -21.21 11.92 -1.39
N TYR A 520 -20.32 11.50 -2.28
CA TYR A 520 -20.15 12.10 -3.60
C TYR A 520 -20.16 11.02 -4.69
N ASN A 521 -20.89 11.27 -5.76
CA ASN A 521 -20.76 10.48 -6.98
C ASN A 521 -19.63 11.08 -7.83
N ILE A 522 -18.53 10.35 -7.94
CA ILE A 522 -17.32 10.80 -8.68
C ILE A 522 -17.49 10.54 -10.19
N GLY A 523 -18.49 9.75 -10.58
CA GLY A 523 -18.63 9.23 -11.95
C GLY A 523 -17.88 7.91 -12.16
N ASN A 524 -17.91 7.39 -13.38
CA ASN A 524 -17.23 6.13 -13.76
C ASN A 524 -17.56 4.93 -12.86
N GLY A 525 -18.77 4.87 -12.31
CA GLY A 525 -19.17 3.78 -11.42
C GLY A 525 -18.62 3.88 -9.99
N ILE A 526 -18.12 5.06 -9.57
CA ILE A 526 -17.45 5.26 -8.28
C ILE A 526 -18.25 6.24 -7.41
N VAL A 527 -18.49 5.83 -6.17
CA VAL A 527 -19.05 6.67 -5.09
C VAL A 527 -18.03 6.78 -3.99
N SER A 528 -17.70 7.99 -3.55
CA SER A 528 -16.88 8.22 -2.36
C SER A 528 -17.77 8.52 -1.15
N VAL A 529 -17.32 8.02 0.00
CA VAL A 529 -17.99 8.23 1.29
C VAL A 529 -16.94 8.65 2.31
N MET A 530 -17.19 9.74 3.00
CA MET A 530 -16.27 10.26 4.00
C MET A 530 -17.01 10.58 5.30
N CYS A 531 -16.50 10.14 6.43
CA CYS A 531 -17.07 10.45 7.74
C CYS A 531 -16.00 10.76 8.78
N ASN A 532 -16.40 11.42 9.86
CA ASN A 532 -15.55 11.62 11.03
C ASN A 532 -15.09 10.27 11.62
N LEU A 533 -13.87 10.20 12.15
CA LEU A 533 -13.30 8.97 12.72
C LEU A 533 -14.15 8.37 13.85
N LYS A 534 -14.83 9.20 14.64
CA LYS A 534 -15.75 8.74 15.70
C LYS A 534 -16.89 7.88 15.14
N ASN A 535 -17.29 8.14 13.91
CA ASN A 535 -18.39 7.49 13.21
C ASN A 535 -17.94 6.32 12.32
N ALA A 536 -16.63 6.11 12.19
CA ALA A 536 -16.06 5.16 11.25
C ALA A 536 -16.55 3.73 11.47
N LYS A 537 -16.58 3.27 12.74
CA LYS A 537 -17.04 1.92 13.08
C LYS A 537 -18.50 1.69 12.69
N SER A 538 -19.38 2.65 12.96
CA SER A 538 -20.81 2.56 12.61
C SER A 538 -21.02 2.57 11.09
N LEU A 539 -20.26 3.39 10.36
CA LEU A 539 -20.32 3.41 8.89
C LEU A 539 -19.84 2.08 8.30
N LEU A 540 -18.72 1.54 8.77
CA LEU A 540 -18.17 0.27 8.26
C LEU A 540 -19.13 -0.89 8.54
N LEU A 541 -19.75 -0.94 9.73
CA LEU A 541 -20.77 -1.92 10.04
C LEU A 541 -21.98 -1.80 9.11
N PHE A 542 -22.46 -0.57 8.85
CA PHE A 542 -23.55 -0.34 7.90
C PHE A 542 -23.19 -0.86 6.50
N ILE A 543 -21.99 -0.59 6.01
CA ILE A 543 -21.54 -1.05 4.69
C ILE A 543 -21.42 -2.59 4.66
N TYR A 544 -20.94 -3.21 5.74
CA TYR A 544 -20.88 -4.67 5.85
C TYR A 544 -22.29 -5.28 5.77
N GLU A 545 -23.25 -4.79 6.54
CA GLU A 545 -24.63 -5.24 6.51
C GLU A 545 -25.33 -4.95 5.15
N PHE A 546 -24.98 -3.84 4.51
CA PHE A 546 -25.43 -3.54 3.16
C PHE A 546 -24.93 -4.58 2.14
N GLN A 547 -23.65 -4.96 2.20
CA GLN A 547 -23.08 -6.03 1.38
C GLN A 547 -23.77 -7.39 1.66
N LYS A 548 -24.02 -7.69 2.93
CA LYS A 548 -24.72 -8.91 3.35
C LYS A 548 -26.13 -8.98 2.73
N LYS A 549 -26.89 -7.89 2.77
CA LYS A 549 -28.22 -7.78 2.13
C LYS A 549 -28.13 -7.92 0.61
N ARG A 550 -27.13 -7.32 -0.05
CA ARG A 550 -26.91 -7.49 -1.50
C ARG A 550 -26.65 -8.96 -1.85
N SER A 551 -25.80 -9.62 -1.06
CA SER A 551 -25.49 -11.04 -1.22
C SER A 551 -26.73 -11.93 -1.07
N LEU A 552 -27.55 -11.69 -0.04
CA LEU A 552 -28.83 -12.39 0.17
C LEU A 552 -29.81 -12.23 -0.99
N SER A 553 -29.81 -11.03 -1.62
CA SER A 553 -30.69 -10.71 -2.75
C SER A 553 -30.11 -11.12 -4.11
N GLY A 554 -29.02 -11.90 -4.15
CA GLY A 554 -28.35 -12.33 -5.38
C GLY A 554 -27.74 -11.19 -6.21
N LYS A 555 -27.61 -9.98 -5.63
CA LYS A 555 -27.00 -8.83 -6.32
C LYS A 555 -25.47 -8.91 -6.28
N LYS A 556 -24.82 -8.40 -7.34
CA LYS A 556 -23.37 -8.26 -7.40
C LYS A 556 -22.87 -7.43 -6.21
N LEU A 557 -21.84 -7.92 -5.51
CA LEU A 557 -21.22 -7.19 -4.42
C LEU A 557 -20.56 -5.91 -4.93
N ILE A 558 -20.50 -4.89 -4.07
CA ILE A 558 -19.71 -3.68 -4.36
C ILE A 558 -18.23 -3.98 -4.13
N LYS A 559 -17.36 -3.34 -4.90
CA LYS A 559 -15.93 -3.32 -4.61
C LYS A 559 -15.66 -2.17 -3.65
N LEU A 560 -15.34 -2.51 -2.41
CA LEU A 560 -15.05 -1.55 -1.35
C LEU A 560 -13.54 -1.35 -1.19
N ARG A 561 -13.12 -0.10 -1.00
CA ARG A 561 -11.78 0.29 -0.56
C ARG A 561 -11.90 1.22 0.63
N VAL A 562 -11.30 0.83 1.74
CA VAL A 562 -11.26 1.63 2.98
C VAL A 562 -9.88 2.26 3.08
N ASP A 563 -9.83 3.58 3.21
CA ASP A 563 -8.61 4.40 3.25
C ASP A 563 -7.60 3.99 2.14
N PRO A 564 -8.00 4.01 0.85
CA PRO A 564 -7.09 3.63 -0.24
C PRO A 564 -5.91 4.60 -0.31
N TYR A 565 -4.81 4.13 -0.90
CA TYR A 565 -3.62 4.99 -1.07
C TYR A 565 -3.93 6.22 -1.93
N LEU A 566 -4.54 6.02 -3.08
CA LEU A 566 -5.03 7.11 -3.92
C LEU A 566 -6.49 7.40 -3.55
N LEU A 567 -6.79 8.64 -3.27
CA LEU A 567 -8.09 9.12 -2.82
C LEU A 567 -8.95 9.67 -3.99
N GLY A 568 -8.68 9.25 -5.22
CA GLY A 568 -9.44 9.70 -6.39
C GLY A 568 -8.83 9.29 -7.70
#